data_7f3c90af1539d02c786ac91fd9e25082
#
_entry.id   7f3c90af1539d02c786ac91fd9e25082
#
_cell.length_a   1.000
_cell.length_b   1.000
_cell.length_c   1.000
_cell.angle_alpha   90.00
_cell.angle_beta   90.00
_cell.angle_gamma   90.00
#
_symmetry.space_group_name_H-M   'P 1'
#
loop_
_entity.id
_entity.type
_entity.pdbx_description
1 polymer ?
#
loop_
_entity_poly.entity_id
_entity_poly.type
_entity_poly.pdbx_seq_one_letter_code
_entity_poly.pdbx_strand_id
1 'polypeptide(L)'
;FHLLRSFLPGMKAKREGWIFPVLSMAAREAFPGWSGYCASKWALDGMITALRAELAGSGLRITSLFPGATDTAIWDDLPGSWNRGAMVPAREIARAVGFALDGDPASLVEEIKIGPAGGAL
;
A
#
# COMPACT_ATOMS: atom_id res chain seq x y z
N PHE A 1 -9.17 -0.57 -8.89
CA PHE A 1 -9.15 -0.61 -10.35
C PHE A 1 -9.79 0.63 -10.98
N HIS A 2 -11.06 0.97 -10.65
CA HIS A 2 -11.79 2.10 -11.28
C HIS A 2 -11.09 3.46 -11.12
N LEU A 3 -10.54 3.76 -9.94
CA LEU A 3 -9.78 4.99 -9.73
C LEU A 3 -8.56 5.07 -10.67
N LEU A 4 -7.78 4.00 -10.76
CA LEU A 4 -6.62 3.96 -11.67
C LEU A 4 -7.07 4.18 -13.12
N ARG A 5 -8.11 3.50 -13.56
CA ARG A 5 -8.66 3.64 -14.90
C ARG A 5 -9.09 5.09 -15.21
N SER A 6 -9.60 5.81 -14.22
CA SER A 6 -10.06 7.20 -14.38
C SER A 6 -8.90 8.19 -14.41
N PHE A 7 -7.87 8.01 -13.59
CA PHE A 7 -6.80 9.00 -13.46
C PHE A 7 -5.59 8.77 -14.38
N LEU A 8 -5.28 7.51 -14.68
CA LEU A 8 -4.09 7.17 -15.48
C LEU A 8 -3.99 7.88 -16.84
N PRO A 9 -5.06 8.04 -17.65
CA PRO A 9 -4.95 8.72 -18.94
C PRO A 9 -4.46 10.16 -18.80
N GLY A 10 -4.98 10.90 -17.82
CA GLY A 10 -4.56 12.28 -17.55
C GLY A 10 -3.13 12.37 -17.03
N MET A 11 -2.73 11.45 -16.15
CA MET A 11 -1.36 11.37 -15.63
C MET A 11 -0.37 11.02 -16.75
N LYS A 12 -0.70 10.06 -17.62
CA LYS A 12 0.14 9.69 -18.77
C LYS A 12 0.31 10.85 -19.74
N ALA A 13 -0.77 11.59 -20.03
CA ALA A 13 -0.71 12.76 -20.92
C ALA A 13 0.23 13.86 -20.40
N LYS A 14 0.25 14.07 -19.08
CA LYS A 14 1.16 15.02 -18.41
C LYS A 14 2.57 14.47 -18.22
N ARG A 15 2.76 13.17 -18.34
CA ARG A 15 3.99 12.46 -18.00
C ARG A 15 4.45 12.72 -16.56
N GLU A 16 3.50 12.93 -15.67
CA GLU A 16 3.74 13.29 -14.27
C GLU A 16 2.67 12.68 -13.37
N GLY A 17 3.10 12.12 -12.25
CA GLY A 17 2.22 11.62 -11.22
C GLY A 17 2.86 10.53 -10.37
N TRP A 18 2.34 10.37 -9.17
CA TRP A 18 2.76 9.35 -8.23
C TRP A 18 1.55 8.61 -7.66
N ILE A 19 1.60 7.31 -7.67
CA ILE A 19 0.54 6.43 -7.20
C ILE A 19 1.03 5.72 -5.95
N PHE A 20 0.26 5.81 -4.86
CA PHE A 20 0.54 5.15 -3.59
C PHE A 20 -0.56 4.12 -3.30
N PRO A 21 -0.49 2.90 -3.85
CA PRO A 21 -1.44 1.85 -3.50
C PRO A 21 -1.21 1.39 -2.05
N VAL A 22 -2.23 1.50 -1.23
CA VAL A 22 -2.23 0.98 0.14
C VAL A 22 -2.67 -0.48 0.12
N LEU A 23 -1.69 -1.37 0.10
CA LEU A 23 -1.87 -2.82 0.11
C LEU A 23 -2.09 -3.34 1.55
N SER A 24 -1.36 -4.35 1.93
CA SER A 24 -1.27 -4.92 3.27
C SER A 24 -0.14 -5.94 3.30
N MET A 25 0.36 -6.29 4.47
CA MET A 25 1.17 -7.48 4.68
C MET A 25 0.47 -8.75 4.16
N ALA A 26 -0.87 -8.78 4.22
CA ALA A 26 -1.71 -9.86 3.67
C ALA A 26 -1.61 -10.02 2.14
N ALA A 27 -0.93 -9.12 1.43
CA ALA A 27 -0.56 -9.31 0.02
C ALA A 27 0.71 -10.16 -0.16
N ARG A 28 1.41 -10.48 0.90
CA ARG A 28 2.69 -11.21 0.87
C ARG A 28 2.73 -12.37 1.88
N GLU A 29 1.84 -12.38 2.85
CA GLU A 29 1.80 -13.34 3.94
C GLU A 29 0.38 -13.94 4.06
N ALA A 30 0.30 -15.17 4.51
CA ALA A 30 -0.98 -15.84 4.76
C ALA A 30 -1.45 -15.60 6.19
N PHE A 31 -2.71 -15.25 6.34
CA PHE A 31 -3.36 -15.09 7.64
C PHE A 31 -4.52 -16.08 7.75
N PRO A 32 -4.46 -17.09 8.64
CA PRO A 32 -5.55 -18.05 8.85
C PRO A 32 -6.88 -17.34 9.13
N GLY A 33 -7.95 -17.79 8.48
CA GLY A 33 -9.28 -17.18 8.60
C GLY A 33 -9.53 -15.95 7.73
N TRP A 34 -8.50 -15.42 7.05
CA TRP A 34 -8.58 -14.18 6.25
C TRP A 34 -8.41 -14.44 4.73
N SER A 35 -8.73 -15.64 4.25
CA SER A 35 -8.47 -16.05 2.87
C SER A 35 -9.02 -15.06 1.82
N GLY A 36 -10.26 -14.60 1.99
CA GLY A 36 -10.88 -13.63 1.07
C GLY A 36 -10.13 -12.28 1.05
N TYR A 37 -9.73 -11.79 2.23
CA TYR A 37 -8.95 -10.57 2.35
C TYR A 37 -7.56 -10.74 1.72
N CYS A 38 -6.85 -11.82 2.04
CA CYS A 38 -5.56 -12.12 1.43
C CYS A 38 -5.67 -12.18 -0.09
N ALA A 39 -6.64 -12.94 -0.62
CA ALA A 39 -6.88 -13.03 -2.06
C ALA A 39 -7.06 -11.66 -2.72
N SER A 40 -7.85 -10.76 -2.10
CA SER A 40 -8.06 -9.40 -2.60
C SER A 40 -6.78 -8.57 -2.64
N LYS A 41 -5.93 -8.70 -1.61
CA LYS A 41 -4.68 -7.94 -1.51
C LYS A 41 -3.57 -8.50 -2.41
N TRP A 42 -3.50 -9.82 -2.58
CA TRP A 42 -2.63 -10.46 -3.57
C TRP A 42 -3.01 -10.07 -5.01
N ALA A 43 -4.30 -10.05 -5.33
CA ALA A 43 -4.77 -9.62 -6.65
C ALA A 43 -4.41 -8.16 -6.92
N LEU A 44 -4.57 -7.27 -5.93
CA LEU A 44 -4.16 -5.87 -6.05
C LEU A 44 -2.65 -5.74 -6.26
N ASP A 45 -1.84 -6.48 -5.52
CA ASP A 45 -0.38 -6.46 -5.65
C ASP A 45 0.07 -6.91 -7.05
N GLY A 46 -0.49 -8.00 -7.56
CA GLY A 46 -0.22 -8.47 -8.92
C GLY A 46 -0.59 -7.44 -9.98
N MET A 47 -1.75 -6.80 -9.84
CA MET A 47 -2.19 -5.72 -10.74
C MET A 47 -1.23 -4.52 -10.69
N ILE A 48 -0.79 -4.09 -9.51
CA ILE A 48 0.14 -2.97 -9.36
C ILE A 48 1.53 -3.32 -9.92
N THR A 49 1.99 -4.54 -9.72
CA THR A 49 3.27 -5.03 -10.27
C THR A 49 3.26 -4.99 -11.81
N ALA A 50 2.19 -5.46 -12.44
CA ALA A 50 2.02 -5.37 -13.89
C ALA A 50 1.97 -3.90 -14.35
N LEU A 51 1.18 -3.08 -13.66
CA LEU A 51 1.05 -1.65 -13.99
C LEU A 51 2.40 -0.91 -13.88
N ARG A 52 3.23 -1.24 -12.89
CA ARG A 52 4.58 -0.65 -12.75
C ARG A 52 5.43 -0.94 -13.98
N ALA A 53 5.39 -2.17 -14.49
CA ALA A 53 6.11 -2.55 -15.71
C ALA A 53 5.56 -1.81 -16.95
N GLU A 54 4.24 -1.67 -17.08
CA GLU A 54 3.59 -0.93 -18.17
C GLU A 54 3.91 0.58 -18.15
N LEU A 55 4.18 1.15 -16.99
CA LEU A 55 4.45 2.58 -16.82
C LEU A 55 5.95 2.90 -16.82
N ALA A 56 6.81 1.94 -17.00
CA ALA A 56 8.26 2.17 -17.08
C ALA A 56 8.58 3.22 -18.18
N GLY A 57 9.34 4.24 -17.82
CA GLY A 57 9.71 5.34 -18.74
C GLY A 57 8.58 6.34 -19.05
N SER A 58 7.39 6.20 -18.46
CA SER A 58 6.26 7.11 -18.70
C SER A 58 6.36 8.45 -17.96
N GLY A 59 7.25 8.55 -16.97
CA GLY A 59 7.31 9.68 -16.03
C GLY A 59 6.43 9.52 -14.81
N LEU A 60 5.64 8.44 -14.72
CA LEU A 60 4.82 8.12 -13.56
C LEU A 60 5.61 7.25 -12.57
N ARG A 61 5.31 7.41 -11.29
CA ARG A 61 5.93 6.66 -10.19
C ARG A 61 4.88 5.85 -9.43
N ILE A 62 5.27 4.69 -8.90
CA ILE A 62 4.41 3.88 -8.04
C ILE A 62 5.22 3.44 -6.81
N THR A 63 4.73 3.79 -5.63
CA THR A 63 5.26 3.31 -4.35
C THR A 63 4.20 2.50 -3.63
N SER A 64 4.36 1.20 -3.54
CA SER A 64 3.43 0.30 -2.87
C SER A 64 3.66 0.32 -1.36
N LEU A 65 2.60 0.54 -0.59
CA LEU A 65 2.65 0.48 0.87
C LEU A 65 2.10 -0.85 1.36
N PHE A 66 2.83 -1.54 2.23
CA PHE A 66 2.43 -2.80 2.84
C PHE A 66 2.29 -2.63 4.36
N PRO A 67 1.19 -2.02 4.82
CA PRO A 67 0.93 -1.91 6.25
C PRO A 67 0.66 -3.28 6.88
N GLY A 68 1.18 -3.49 8.08
CA GLY A 68 0.68 -4.49 9.01
C GLY A 68 -0.56 -3.99 9.74
N ALA A 69 -0.87 -4.59 10.89
CA ALA A 69 -1.99 -4.15 11.71
C ALA A 69 -1.83 -2.67 12.07
N THR A 70 -2.74 -1.85 11.56
CA THR A 70 -2.72 -0.39 11.70
C THR A 70 -3.94 0.06 12.50
N ASP A 71 -3.72 0.86 13.52
CA ASP A 71 -4.77 1.37 14.41
C ASP A 71 -5.70 2.33 13.66
N THR A 72 -6.85 1.80 13.26
CA THR A 72 -7.92 2.51 12.56
C THR A 72 -9.28 1.97 12.98
N ALA A 73 -10.35 2.68 12.66
CA ALA A 73 -11.73 2.27 12.99
C ALA A 73 -12.15 0.92 12.37
N ILE A 74 -11.43 0.40 11.39
CA ILE A 74 -11.75 -0.91 10.77
C ILE A 74 -11.80 -2.05 11.80
N TRP A 75 -11.05 -1.93 12.90
CA TRP A 75 -11.00 -2.94 13.95
C TRP A 75 -12.23 -2.93 14.87
N ASP A 76 -13.02 -1.85 14.85
CA ASP A 76 -14.22 -1.71 15.69
C ASP A 76 -15.34 -2.63 15.22
N ASP A 77 -15.35 -2.95 13.92
CA ASP A 77 -16.37 -3.80 13.29
C ASP A 77 -15.92 -5.28 13.16
N LEU A 78 -14.69 -5.61 13.56
CA LEU A 78 -14.16 -6.96 13.44
C LEU A 78 -14.35 -7.76 14.74
N PRO A 79 -14.81 -9.02 14.66
CA PRO A 79 -14.97 -9.86 15.83
C PRO A 79 -13.62 -10.15 16.49
N GLY A 80 -13.60 -10.21 17.81
CA GLY A 80 -12.39 -10.50 18.59
C GLY A 80 -12.00 -9.34 19.50
N SER A 81 -10.90 -9.52 20.20
CA SER A 81 -10.28 -8.47 21.01
C SER A 81 -8.91 -8.15 20.45
N TRP A 82 -8.66 -6.90 20.14
CA TRP A 82 -7.48 -6.44 19.46
C TRP A 82 -6.65 -5.50 20.33
N ASN A 83 -5.37 -5.78 20.50
CA ASN A 83 -4.47 -4.89 21.22
C ASN A 83 -4.11 -3.68 20.33
N ARG A 84 -5.01 -2.68 20.30
CA ARG A 84 -4.86 -1.46 19.50
C ARG A 84 -3.56 -0.71 19.81
N GLY A 85 -3.10 -0.76 21.06
CA GLY A 85 -1.85 -0.11 21.50
C GLY A 85 -0.58 -0.72 20.92
N ALA A 86 -0.64 -1.97 20.44
CA ALA A 86 0.49 -2.63 19.77
C ALA A 86 0.48 -2.43 18.25
N MET A 87 -0.56 -1.83 17.70
CA MET A 87 -0.68 -1.60 16.25
C MET A 87 0.13 -0.40 15.78
N VAL A 88 0.40 -0.33 14.48
CA VAL A 88 1.03 0.82 13.84
C VAL A 88 0.05 2.00 13.86
N PRO A 89 0.42 3.17 14.39
CA PRO A 89 -0.42 4.35 14.27
C PRO A 89 -0.61 4.76 12.80
N ALA A 90 -1.83 5.11 12.41
CA ALA A 90 -2.13 5.48 11.01
C ALA A 90 -1.25 6.62 10.47
N ARG A 91 -0.81 7.55 11.35
CA ARG A 91 0.12 8.62 10.99
C ARG A 91 1.47 8.12 10.46
N GLU A 92 1.92 6.92 10.87
CA GLU A 92 3.19 6.37 10.37
C GLU A 92 3.08 5.93 8.91
N ILE A 93 1.89 5.49 8.47
CA ILE A 93 1.64 5.22 7.06
C ILE A 93 1.67 6.53 6.25
N ALA A 94 1.10 7.61 6.77
CA ALA A 94 1.18 8.93 6.14
C ALA A 94 2.62 9.46 6.08
N ARG A 95 3.42 9.26 7.14
CA ARG A 95 4.85 9.64 7.15
C ARG A 95 5.66 8.88 6.10
N ALA A 96 5.32 7.61 5.86
CA ALA A 96 5.99 6.82 4.82
C ALA A 96 5.72 7.38 3.40
N VAL A 97 4.52 7.89 3.15
CA VAL A 97 4.21 8.62 1.90
C VAL A 97 5.07 9.89 1.80
N GLY A 98 5.14 10.68 2.89
CA GLY A 98 6.00 11.88 2.95
C GLY A 98 7.46 11.54 2.66
N PHE A 99 8.00 10.50 3.30
CA PHE A 99 9.37 10.04 3.06
C PHE A 99 9.63 9.71 1.58
N ALA A 100 8.71 9.04 0.91
CA ALA A 100 8.86 8.74 -0.52
C ALA A 100 8.82 10.02 -1.37
N LEU A 101 7.92 10.96 -1.05
CA LEU A 101 7.77 12.23 -1.78
C LEU A 101 8.98 13.16 -1.63
N ASP A 102 9.64 13.14 -0.48
CA ASP A 102 10.80 13.98 -0.17
C ASP A 102 12.13 13.41 -0.72
N GLY A 103 12.08 12.21 -1.35
CA GLY A 103 13.25 11.55 -1.90
C GLY A 103 13.85 12.28 -3.12
N ASP A 104 15.13 11.97 -3.41
CA ASP A 104 15.80 12.48 -4.61
C ASP A 104 15.03 12.07 -5.88
N PRO A 105 14.77 13.01 -6.82
CA PRO A 105 14.07 12.71 -8.06
C PRO A 105 14.70 11.60 -8.92
N ALA A 106 16.00 11.34 -8.78
CA ALA A 106 16.70 10.27 -9.49
C ALA A 106 16.49 8.88 -8.86
N SER A 107 15.85 8.82 -7.68
CA SER A 107 15.55 7.58 -6.97
C SER A 107 14.06 7.31 -6.91
N LEU A 108 13.69 6.04 -6.78
CA LEU A 108 12.32 5.61 -6.55
C LEU A 108 12.28 4.60 -5.41
N VAL A 109 11.53 4.94 -4.37
CA VAL A 109 11.13 3.96 -3.36
C VAL A 109 9.97 3.15 -3.91
N GLU A 110 10.20 1.92 -4.32
CA GLU A 110 9.17 1.09 -4.95
C GLU A 110 8.20 0.48 -3.94
N GLU A 111 8.69 0.09 -2.77
CA GLU A 111 7.89 -0.58 -1.74
C GLU A 111 8.29 -0.09 -0.34
N ILE A 112 7.30 0.09 0.51
CA ILE A 112 7.49 0.38 1.94
C ILE A 112 6.64 -0.59 2.75
N LYS A 113 7.32 -1.40 3.57
CA LYS A 113 6.70 -2.33 4.52
C LYS A 113 6.76 -1.72 5.92
N ILE A 114 5.61 -1.62 6.58
CA ILE A 114 5.48 -1.03 7.92
C ILE A 114 4.64 -1.96 8.79
N GLY A 115 5.26 -2.57 9.78
CA GLY A 115 4.58 -3.47 10.71
C GLY A 115 4.71 -3.02 12.16
N PRO A 116 3.92 -3.60 13.08
CA PRO A 116 4.09 -3.40 14.51
C PRO A 116 5.51 -3.78 14.95
N ALA A 117 6.10 -2.98 15.84
CA ALA A 117 7.47 -3.22 16.34
C ALA A 117 7.61 -4.57 17.07
N GLY A 118 6.53 -5.06 17.67
CA GLY A 118 6.49 -6.36 18.36
C GLY A 118 6.24 -7.56 17.44
N GLY A 119 6.17 -7.38 16.13
CA GLY A 119 5.80 -8.42 15.16
C GLY A 119 4.32 -8.42 14.80
N ALA A 120 3.87 -9.47 14.07
CA ALA A 120 2.47 -9.60 13.71
C ALA A 120 1.58 -9.78 14.96
N LEU A 121 0.37 -9.20 14.92
CA LEU A 121 -0.65 -9.36 15.98
C LEU A 121 -1.38 -10.69 15.82
#